data_d2f9d55902b995af5c4a77378e0a3511
#
_entry.id   d2f9d55902b995af5c4a77378e0a3511
#
_cell.length_a   1.000
_cell.length_b   1.000
_cell.length_c   1.000
_cell.angle_alpha   90.00
_cell.angle_beta   90.00
_cell.angle_gamma   90.00
#
_symmetry.space_group_name_H-M   'P 1'
#
loop_
_entity.id
_entity.type
_entity.pdbx_description
1 polymer ?
#
loop_
_entity_poly.entity_id
_entity_poly.type
_entity_poly.pdbx_seq_one_letter_code
_entity_poly.pdbx_strand_id
1 'polypeptide(L)'
;MVTALFDAEEMDLLMRIARADQQIVQQAYERLDLSSGRTKLWITGSLGEDIYSAFVRCPRIVEPMEQVLDGEVYHYHHKMMLKEPFVGGAWEWHQDYGYWYGNGCLFPYMASCLIAIDRATTENGCLQVIRGSHHLGRLNHEKAGEQKGADPERVKEVLSYLELVPCEMEPGSALFFHCNLLHRSSANHSPNPRWSLICSYNAARNPCQEKLNHPSYRRLDKWPDARIKEIGLRQLATISFT
;
A
#
# COMPACT_ATOMS: atom_id res chain seq x y z
N MET A 1 -5.43 11.04 6.74
CA MET A 1 -4.03 10.82 7.14
C MET A 1 -3.93 10.96 8.65
N VAL A 2 -3.21 10.07 9.31
CA VAL A 2 -2.96 10.06 10.76
C VAL A 2 -1.45 10.15 10.96
N THR A 3 -0.99 11.16 11.67
CA THR A 3 0.43 11.34 11.97
C THR A 3 0.81 10.48 13.17
N ALA A 4 2.01 9.90 13.14
CA ALA A 4 2.56 9.09 14.24
C ALA A 4 1.58 8.01 14.78
N LEU A 5 0.92 7.27 13.85
CA LEU A 5 0.07 6.14 14.21
C LEU A 5 0.88 5.01 14.84
N PHE A 6 2.13 4.88 14.43
CA PHE A 6 3.12 3.94 14.95
C PHE A 6 4.30 4.71 15.55
N ASP A 7 4.82 4.22 16.65
CA ASP A 7 5.94 4.89 17.35
C ASP A 7 7.30 4.58 16.70
N ALA A 8 8.33 5.31 17.14
CA ALA A 8 9.67 5.21 16.56
C ALA A 8 10.29 3.81 16.71
N GLU A 9 10.00 3.08 17.79
CA GLU A 9 10.52 1.73 18.00
C GLU A 9 9.87 0.73 17.06
N GLU A 10 8.54 0.82 16.86
CA GLU A 10 7.81 -0.02 15.91
C GLU A 10 8.34 0.19 14.48
N MET A 11 8.62 1.44 14.13
CA MET A 11 9.14 1.79 12.81
C MET A 11 10.59 1.38 12.61
N ASP A 12 11.45 1.50 13.64
CA ASP A 12 12.83 0.99 13.58
C ASP A 12 12.85 -0.53 13.37
N LEU A 13 12.03 -1.27 14.11
CA LEU A 13 11.89 -2.71 13.94
C LEU A 13 11.45 -3.06 12.51
N LEU A 14 10.38 -2.43 12.01
CA LEU A 14 9.88 -2.68 10.66
C LEU A 14 10.93 -2.37 9.59
N MET A 15 11.57 -1.21 9.69
CA MET A 15 12.60 -0.77 8.74
C MET A 15 13.80 -1.72 8.71
N ARG A 16 14.36 -2.06 9.87
CA ARG A 16 15.54 -2.93 9.97
C ARG A 16 15.25 -4.35 9.46
N ILE A 17 14.10 -4.88 9.82
CA ILE A 17 13.68 -6.21 9.35
C ILE A 17 13.45 -6.17 7.83
N ALA A 18 12.70 -5.20 7.33
CA ALA A 18 12.38 -5.12 5.90
C ALA A 18 13.63 -4.98 5.02
N ARG A 19 14.63 -4.21 5.45
CA ARG A 19 15.88 -4.04 4.70
C ARG A 19 16.80 -5.26 4.75
N ALA A 20 16.73 -6.06 5.80
CA ALA A 20 17.49 -7.30 5.93
C ALA A 20 16.75 -8.51 5.32
N ASP A 21 15.47 -8.39 5.00
CA ASP A 21 14.64 -9.48 4.51
C ASP A 21 14.98 -9.86 3.06
N GLN A 22 15.76 -10.93 2.92
CA GLN A 22 16.15 -11.45 1.61
C GLN A 22 14.94 -11.90 0.77
N GLN A 23 13.84 -12.32 1.38
CA GLN A 23 12.65 -12.71 0.63
C GLN A 23 12.01 -11.51 -0.06
N ILE A 24 11.91 -10.37 0.63
CA ILE A 24 11.42 -9.12 0.01
C ILE A 24 12.34 -8.73 -1.14
N VAL A 25 13.66 -8.72 -0.93
CA VAL A 25 14.61 -8.28 -1.96
C VAL A 25 14.60 -9.21 -3.19
N GLN A 26 14.54 -10.53 -2.99
CA GLN A 26 14.61 -11.52 -4.07
C GLN A 26 13.26 -11.74 -4.79
N GLN A 27 12.14 -11.60 -4.07
CA GLN A 27 10.80 -11.82 -4.63
C GLN A 27 10.13 -10.53 -5.10
N ALA A 28 10.69 -9.36 -4.79
CA ALA A 28 10.19 -8.12 -5.34
C ALA A 28 10.34 -8.12 -6.86
N TYR A 29 9.24 -7.88 -7.54
CA TYR A 29 9.26 -7.70 -8.98
C TYR A 29 9.35 -6.22 -9.34
N GLU A 30 9.99 -5.94 -10.47
CA GLU A 30 10.13 -4.60 -10.99
C GLU A 30 9.00 -4.28 -11.97
N ARG A 31 8.60 -3.01 -12.00
CA ARG A 31 7.71 -2.45 -13.02
C ARG A 31 8.33 -1.17 -13.56
N LEU A 32 8.50 -1.12 -14.87
CA LEU A 32 8.93 0.08 -15.54
C LEU A 32 7.76 1.07 -15.65
N ASP A 33 8.05 2.32 -15.35
CA ASP A 33 7.18 3.45 -15.66
C ASP A 33 7.33 3.89 -17.13
N LEU A 34 6.60 4.93 -17.53
CA LEU A 34 6.66 5.49 -18.88
C LEU A 34 8.02 6.12 -19.24
N SER A 35 8.86 6.42 -18.23
CA SER A 35 10.19 7.03 -18.40
C SER A 35 11.33 6.03 -18.18
N SER A 36 11.02 4.72 -18.11
CA SER A 36 11.97 3.63 -17.83
C SER A 36 12.56 3.64 -16.41
N GLY A 37 11.98 4.41 -15.49
CA GLY A 37 12.25 4.31 -14.05
C GLY A 37 11.72 2.98 -13.49
N ARG A 38 12.42 2.41 -12.49
CA ARG A 38 12.09 1.09 -11.95
C ARG A 38 11.51 1.21 -10.55
N THR A 39 10.29 0.74 -10.37
CA THR A 39 9.70 0.59 -9.03
C THR A 39 9.68 -0.87 -8.66
N LYS A 40 10.19 -1.20 -7.47
CA LYS A 40 10.14 -2.55 -6.92
C LYS A 40 8.94 -2.70 -6.02
N LEU A 41 8.26 -3.82 -6.17
CA LEU A 41 7.06 -4.18 -5.41
C LEU A 41 7.15 -5.64 -4.96
N TRP A 42 7.08 -5.85 -3.65
CA TRP A 42 6.80 -7.15 -3.07
C TRP A 42 5.34 -7.19 -2.61
N ILE A 43 4.63 -8.29 -2.88
CA ILE A 43 3.22 -8.43 -2.54
C ILE A 43 2.93 -9.86 -2.07
N THR A 44 2.11 -10.00 -1.04
CA THR A 44 1.61 -11.30 -0.58
C THR A 44 0.18 -11.21 -0.06
N GLY A 45 -0.60 -12.25 -0.32
CA GLY A 45 -1.92 -12.49 0.29
C GLY A 45 -1.86 -13.38 1.54
N SER A 46 -0.68 -13.88 1.90
CA SER A 46 -0.50 -14.75 3.05
C SER A 46 -0.19 -13.96 4.31
N LEU A 47 -0.71 -14.43 5.45
CA LEU A 47 -0.39 -13.92 6.77
C LEU A 47 0.41 -14.98 7.54
N GLY A 48 1.50 -14.56 8.18
CA GLY A 48 2.41 -15.39 8.97
C GLY A 48 2.59 -14.90 10.41
N GLU A 49 3.64 -15.38 11.06
CA GLU A 49 4.13 -14.94 12.37
C GLU A 49 5.31 -13.96 12.21
N ASP A 50 5.12 -12.95 11.36
CA ASP A 50 6.10 -11.94 11.00
C ASP A 50 5.59 -10.52 11.33
N ILE A 51 6.51 -9.55 11.30
CA ILE A 51 6.20 -8.17 11.64
C ILE A 51 5.18 -7.55 10.65
N TYR A 52 5.23 -7.91 9.37
CA TYR A 52 4.31 -7.38 8.37
C TYR A 52 2.87 -7.81 8.68
N SER A 53 2.70 -9.10 9.01
CA SER A 53 1.41 -9.66 9.45
C SER A 53 0.92 -9.06 10.76
N ALA A 54 1.82 -8.67 11.68
CA ALA A 54 1.46 -7.99 12.90
C ALA A 54 0.87 -6.59 12.62
N PHE A 55 1.46 -5.82 11.71
CA PHE A 55 0.89 -4.55 11.25
C PHE A 55 -0.48 -4.75 10.58
N VAL A 56 -0.62 -5.73 9.70
CA VAL A 56 -1.90 -6.03 9.03
C VAL A 56 -3.02 -6.38 10.01
N ARG A 57 -2.69 -7.00 11.15
CA ARG A 57 -3.67 -7.49 12.12
C ARG A 57 -3.95 -6.54 13.28
N CYS A 58 -3.20 -5.43 13.39
CA CYS A 58 -3.32 -4.55 14.55
C CYS A 58 -4.63 -3.74 14.53
N PRO A 59 -5.29 -3.54 15.69
CA PRO A 59 -6.53 -2.78 15.82
C PRO A 59 -6.43 -1.36 15.29
N ARG A 60 -5.28 -0.70 15.43
CA ARG A 60 -5.03 0.65 14.90
C ARG A 60 -5.25 0.77 13.39
N ILE A 61 -5.13 -0.31 12.64
CA ILE A 61 -5.45 -0.35 11.21
C ILE A 61 -6.83 -0.97 10.98
N VAL A 62 -7.10 -2.12 11.59
CA VAL A 62 -8.29 -2.92 11.27
C VAL A 62 -9.58 -2.21 11.68
N GLU A 63 -9.62 -1.59 12.87
CA GLU A 63 -10.83 -0.92 13.34
C GLU A 63 -11.24 0.30 12.48
N PRO A 64 -10.33 1.20 12.06
CA PRO A 64 -10.67 2.22 11.06
C PRO A 64 -11.14 1.62 9.73
N MET A 65 -10.59 0.48 9.28
CA MET A 65 -11.06 -0.18 8.06
C MET A 65 -12.47 -0.72 8.20
N GLU A 66 -12.80 -1.33 9.35
CA GLU A 66 -14.17 -1.77 9.66
C GLU A 66 -15.15 -0.60 9.69
N GLN A 67 -14.73 0.56 10.21
CA GLN A 67 -15.55 1.77 10.20
C GLN A 67 -15.82 2.30 8.79
N VAL A 68 -14.77 2.47 7.97
CA VAL A 68 -14.93 3.07 6.63
C VAL A 68 -15.56 2.12 5.62
N LEU A 69 -15.48 0.81 5.85
CA LEU A 69 -16.09 -0.21 5.01
C LEU A 69 -17.42 -0.74 5.56
N ASP A 70 -17.90 -0.17 6.67
CA ASP A 70 -19.18 -0.47 7.29
C ASP A 70 -19.34 -1.97 7.60
N GLY A 71 -18.50 -2.50 8.47
CA GLY A 71 -18.57 -3.87 8.99
C GLY A 71 -17.25 -4.64 8.91
N GLU A 72 -17.34 -5.93 9.18
CA GLU A 72 -16.20 -6.84 9.21
C GLU A 72 -15.39 -6.80 7.91
N VAL A 73 -14.06 -6.77 8.06
CA VAL A 73 -13.11 -6.80 6.94
C VAL A 73 -12.21 -8.02 7.02
N TYR A 74 -11.69 -8.42 5.87
CA TYR A 74 -10.62 -9.41 5.80
C TYR A 74 -9.41 -8.88 5.04
N HIS A 75 -8.24 -9.43 5.34
CA HIS A 75 -7.01 -9.11 4.64
C HIS A 75 -7.08 -9.55 3.18
N TYR A 76 -6.89 -8.61 2.26
CA TYR A 76 -6.86 -8.90 0.84
C TYR A 76 -5.43 -9.18 0.36
N HIS A 77 -4.52 -8.27 0.62
CA HIS A 77 -3.07 -8.43 0.48
C HIS A 77 -2.34 -7.33 1.26
N HIS A 78 -1.05 -7.52 1.46
CA HIS A 78 -0.16 -6.42 1.81
C HIS A 78 1.04 -6.40 0.87
N LYS A 79 1.61 -5.21 0.70
CA LYS A 79 2.67 -4.96 -0.26
C LYS A 79 3.70 -3.98 0.30
N MET A 80 4.98 -4.23 -0.04
CA MET A 80 6.06 -3.28 0.18
C MET A 80 6.37 -2.57 -1.12
N MET A 81 6.31 -1.25 -1.10
CA MET A 81 6.73 -0.41 -2.21
C MET A 81 8.13 0.11 -1.91
N LEU A 82 9.10 -0.24 -2.76
CA LEU A 82 10.52 0.04 -2.54
C LEU A 82 10.99 1.06 -3.59
N LYS A 83 11.05 2.32 -3.21
CA LYS A 83 11.62 3.37 -4.06
C LYS A 83 13.03 3.70 -3.60
N GLU A 84 14.01 3.22 -4.35
CA GLU A 84 15.41 3.47 -4.08
C GLU A 84 15.83 4.88 -4.51
N PRO A 85 16.88 5.44 -3.87
CA PRO A 85 17.43 6.75 -4.23
C PRO A 85 17.76 6.84 -5.72
N PHE A 86 17.35 7.94 -6.37
CA PHE A 86 17.63 8.31 -7.77
C PHE A 86 17.13 7.34 -8.85
N VAL A 87 16.82 6.09 -8.51
CA VAL A 87 16.41 5.06 -9.49
C VAL A 87 14.95 4.62 -9.35
N GLY A 88 14.32 4.92 -8.22
CA GLY A 88 12.93 4.54 -7.96
C GLY A 88 11.97 5.24 -8.92
N GLY A 89 11.35 4.47 -9.83
CA GLY A 89 10.45 4.99 -10.86
C GLY A 89 9.11 5.51 -10.34
N ALA A 90 8.35 6.14 -11.24
CA ALA A 90 6.99 6.56 -10.97
C ALA A 90 6.03 5.36 -10.86
N TRP A 91 4.89 5.58 -10.22
CA TRP A 91 3.72 4.72 -10.35
C TRP A 91 2.59 5.57 -10.93
N GLU A 92 2.06 5.15 -12.07
CA GLU A 92 1.14 5.94 -12.87
C GLU A 92 -0.23 6.13 -12.18
N TRP A 93 -1.00 7.14 -12.61
CA TRP A 93 -2.34 7.40 -12.12
C TRP A 93 -3.21 6.17 -12.22
N HIS A 94 -3.77 5.73 -11.11
CA HIS A 94 -4.64 4.57 -11.06
C HIS A 94 -5.61 4.63 -9.87
N GLN A 95 -6.58 3.76 -9.92
CA GLN A 95 -7.40 3.33 -8.80
C GLN A 95 -7.01 1.88 -8.49
N ASP A 96 -6.80 1.53 -7.24
CA ASP A 96 -6.58 0.11 -6.88
C ASP A 96 -7.73 -0.78 -7.39
N TYR A 97 -8.97 -0.27 -7.36
CA TYR A 97 -10.14 -0.97 -7.87
C TYR A 97 -10.11 -1.22 -9.39
N GLY A 98 -9.35 -0.45 -10.14
CA GLY A 98 -9.09 -0.72 -11.55
C GLY A 98 -8.42 -2.08 -11.79
N TYR A 99 -7.59 -2.51 -10.85
CA TYR A 99 -6.98 -3.86 -10.84
C TYR A 99 -7.93 -4.90 -10.22
N TRP A 100 -8.49 -4.59 -9.04
CA TRP A 100 -9.23 -5.56 -8.23
C TRP A 100 -10.57 -5.95 -8.82
N TYR A 101 -11.21 -5.07 -9.58
CA TYR A 101 -12.37 -5.42 -10.38
C TYR A 101 -12.05 -6.52 -11.40
N GLY A 102 -10.92 -6.40 -12.11
CA GLY A 102 -10.41 -7.43 -13.02
C GLY A 102 -10.06 -8.74 -12.30
N ASN A 103 -9.74 -8.67 -11.01
CA ASN A 103 -9.48 -9.81 -10.14
C ASN A 103 -10.75 -10.46 -9.56
N GLY A 104 -11.94 -10.00 -9.97
CA GLY A 104 -13.21 -10.61 -9.57
C GLY A 104 -13.90 -9.99 -8.36
N CYS A 105 -13.40 -8.87 -7.81
CA CYS A 105 -14.08 -8.13 -6.77
C CYS A 105 -15.17 -7.23 -7.39
N LEU A 106 -16.44 -7.60 -7.21
CA LEU A 106 -17.54 -6.94 -7.93
C LEU A 106 -17.86 -5.54 -7.40
N PHE A 107 -17.66 -5.30 -6.11
CA PHE A 107 -18.02 -4.04 -5.48
C PHE A 107 -16.77 -3.32 -4.93
N PRO A 108 -16.74 -1.99 -4.93
CA PRO A 108 -15.62 -1.21 -4.42
C PRO A 108 -15.62 -1.08 -2.88
N TYR A 109 -16.01 -2.13 -2.17
CA TYR A 109 -16.01 -2.17 -0.70
C TYR A 109 -14.63 -2.58 -0.19
N MET A 110 -13.62 -1.86 -0.64
CA MET A 110 -12.22 -2.13 -0.35
C MET A 110 -11.47 -0.83 -0.03
N ALA A 111 -10.49 -0.93 0.85
CA ALA A 111 -9.67 0.21 1.23
C ALA A 111 -8.24 -0.25 1.56
N SER A 112 -7.31 0.71 1.53
CA SER A 112 -5.90 0.50 1.84
C SER A 112 -5.42 1.46 2.93
N CYS A 113 -4.47 0.99 3.74
CA CYS A 113 -3.67 1.78 4.66
C CYS A 113 -2.21 1.77 4.18
N LEU A 114 -1.69 2.92 3.79
CA LEU A 114 -0.27 3.12 3.48
C LEU A 114 0.43 3.64 4.72
N ILE A 115 1.48 2.96 5.16
CA ILE A 115 2.34 3.32 6.29
C ILE A 115 3.69 3.77 5.73
N ALA A 116 4.12 4.98 6.07
CA ALA A 116 5.44 5.47 5.71
C ALA A 116 6.50 4.80 6.59
N ILE A 117 7.41 4.02 5.97
CA ILE A 117 8.56 3.44 6.65
C ILE A 117 9.70 4.47 6.66
N ASP A 118 10.00 5.04 5.50
CA ASP A 118 10.86 6.21 5.38
C ASP A 118 10.01 7.49 5.30
N ARG A 119 10.63 8.62 5.62
CA ARG A 119 10.02 9.92 5.36
C ARG A 119 9.66 10.04 3.90
N ALA A 120 8.40 10.35 3.61
CA ALA A 120 7.90 10.56 2.26
C ALA A 120 7.76 12.05 1.97
N THR A 121 8.43 12.52 0.92
CA THR A 121 8.39 13.91 0.45
C THR A 121 8.07 13.97 -1.04
N THR A 122 7.72 15.13 -1.53
CA THR A 122 7.51 15.32 -2.97
C THR A 122 8.75 14.95 -3.77
N GLU A 123 9.95 15.23 -3.24
CA GLU A 123 11.22 14.99 -3.89
C GLU A 123 11.57 13.50 -4.03
N ASN A 124 11.24 12.67 -3.00
CA ASN A 124 11.47 11.21 -3.07
C ASN A 124 10.26 10.41 -3.58
N GLY A 125 9.26 11.12 -4.14
CA GLY A 125 8.12 10.51 -4.78
C GLY A 125 7.07 10.01 -3.78
N CYS A 126 6.61 10.86 -2.85
CA CYS A 126 5.48 10.59 -1.98
C CYS A 126 4.22 10.27 -2.78
N LEU A 127 3.24 9.65 -2.14
CA LEU A 127 1.93 9.44 -2.76
C LEU A 127 1.30 10.80 -3.08
N GLN A 128 0.69 10.91 -4.25
CA GLN A 128 -0.15 12.03 -4.66
C GLN A 128 -1.57 11.50 -4.89
N VAL A 129 -2.56 12.19 -4.37
CA VAL A 129 -3.96 11.81 -4.50
C VAL A 129 -4.78 12.95 -5.11
N ILE A 130 -5.83 12.62 -5.82
CA ILE A 130 -6.85 13.61 -6.22
C ILE A 130 -7.96 13.56 -5.19
N ARG A 131 -8.07 14.60 -4.37
CA ARG A 131 -9.05 14.68 -3.26
C ARG A 131 -10.47 14.56 -3.79
N GLY A 132 -11.26 13.65 -3.20
CA GLY A 132 -12.65 13.44 -3.59
C GLY A 132 -12.87 12.52 -4.80
N SER A 133 -11.81 12.11 -5.51
CA SER A 133 -11.92 11.30 -6.73
C SER A 133 -12.50 9.90 -6.50
N HIS A 134 -12.55 9.42 -5.26
CA HIS A 134 -13.18 8.14 -4.93
C HIS A 134 -14.71 8.12 -5.21
N HIS A 135 -15.34 9.29 -5.33
CA HIS A 135 -16.75 9.42 -5.70
C HIS A 135 -17.03 9.22 -7.20
N LEU A 136 -15.99 9.22 -8.04
CA LEU A 136 -16.15 9.09 -9.51
C LEU A 136 -16.56 7.67 -9.97
N GLY A 137 -16.57 6.69 -9.08
CA GLY A 137 -16.68 5.29 -9.48
C GLY A 137 -15.39 4.75 -10.11
N ARG A 138 -15.47 3.57 -10.73
CA ARG A 138 -14.32 2.95 -11.41
C ARG A 138 -14.10 3.56 -12.79
N LEU A 139 -12.92 4.08 -13.02
CA LEU A 139 -12.47 4.50 -14.35
C LEU A 139 -11.91 3.31 -15.14
N ASN A 140 -11.87 3.44 -16.47
CA ASN A 140 -11.17 2.47 -17.30
C ASN A 140 -9.66 2.57 -17.03
N HIS A 141 -9.01 1.39 -17.02
CA HIS A 141 -7.57 1.26 -16.87
C HIS A 141 -7.00 0.61 -18.11
N GLU A 142 -5.97 1.23 -18.66
CA GLU A 142 -5.29 0.80 -19.85
C GLU A 142 -3.80 0.54 -19.56
N LYS A 143 -3.10 -0.03 -20.52
CA LYS A 143 -1.67 -0.28 -20.40
C LYS A 143 -0.90 1.06 -20.42
N ALA A 144 -0.09 1.30 -19.39
CA ALA A 144 0.79 2.45 -19.23
C ALA A 144 2.22 1.95 -18.93
N GLY A 145 3.03 1.80 -19.96
CA GLY A 145 4.32 1.11 -19.86
C GLY A 145 4.11 -0.38 -19.49
N GLU A 146 4.73 -0.85 -18.42
CA GLU A 146 4.49 -2.17 -17.83
C GLU A 146 3.40 -2.15 -16.74
N GLN A 147 2.87 -0.97 -16.45
CA GLN A 147 1.82 -0.76 -15.46
C GLN A 147 0.43 -0.71 -16.14
N LYS A 148 -0.61 -0.66 -15.32
CA LYS A 148 -1.95 -0.28 -15.73
C LYS A 148 -2.27 1.08 -15.11
N GLY A 149 -2.67 2.03 -15.94
CA GLY A 149 -3.05 3.38 -15.53
C GLY A 149 -4.51 3.68 -15.83
N ALA A 150 -5.10 4.59 -15.09
CA ALA A 150 -6.41 5.16 -15.42
C ALA A 150 -6.31 5.95 -16.72
N ASP A 151 -7.41 5.99 -17.49
CA ASP A 151 -7.54 6.77 -18.72
C ASP A 151 -6.99 8.18 -18.54
N PRO A 152 -5.93 8.59 -19.29
CA PRO A 152 -5.25 9.87 -19.09
C PRO A 152 -6.14 11.08 -19.34
N GLU A 153 -7.05 11.00 -20.31
CA GLU A 153 -7.95 12.11 -20.61
C GLU A 153 -8.96 12.33 -19.49
N ARG A 154 -9.46 11.22 -18.90
CA ARG A 154 -10.29 11.31 -17.71
C ARG A 154 -9.56 11.87 -16.51
N VAL A 155 -8.33 11.44 -16.29
CA VAL A 155 -7.50 11.98 -15.19
C VAL A 155 -7.27 13.49 -15.39
N LYS A 156 -6.97 13.93 -16.60
CA LYS A 156 -6.82 15.34 -16.93
C LYS A 156 -8.11 16.14 -16.67
N GLU A 157 -9.25 15.60 -17.08
CA GLU A 157 -10.54 16.21 -16.80
C GLU A 157 -10.79 16.33 -15.29
N VAL A 158 -10.56 15.26 -14.54
CA VAL A 158 -10.73 15.23 -13.07
C VAL A 158 -9.86 16.28 -12.39
N LEU A 159 -8.61 16.45 -12.82
CA LEU A 159 -7.68 17.45 -12.29
C LEU A 159 -8.11 18.91 -12.58
N SER A 160 -9.02 19.14 -13.52
CA SER A 160 -9.59 20.47 -13.73
C SER A 160 -10.68 20.84 -12.73
N TYR A 161 -11.23 19.86 -11.99
CA TYR A 161 -12.29 20.06 -10.99
C TYR A 161 -11.86 19.77 -9.56
N LEU A 162 -10.90 18.83 -9.37
CA LEU A 162 -10.53 18.32 -8.06
C LEU A 162 -9.04 18.62 -7.76
N GLU A 163 -8.76 18.82 -6.47
CA GLU A 163 -7.45 19.20 -5.98
C GLU A 163 -6.47 18.01 -5.98
N LEU A 164 -5.28 18.27 -6.50
CA LEU A 164 -4.11 17.40 -6.35
C LEU A 164 -3.44 17.65 -5.00
N VAL A 165 -3.32 16.60 -4.19
CA VAL A 165 -2.72 16.68 -2.86
C VAL A 165 -1.50 15.76 -2.75
N PRO A 166 -0.29 16.29 -2.56
CA PRO A 166 0.86 15.48 -2.17
C PRO A 166 0.72 15.02 -0.72
N CYS A 167 0.90 13.73 -0.48
CA CYS A 167 0.82 13.14 0.85
C CYS A 167 2.23 12.99 1.44
N GLU A 168 2.81 14.08 1.89
CA GLU A 168 4.08 14.05 2.61
C GLU A 168 3.84 13.48 4.01
N MET A 169 4.71 12.56 4.44
CA MET A 169 4.51 11.78 5.66
C MET A 169 5.84 11.55 6.38
N GLU A 170 5.83 11.76 7.68
CA GLU A 170 6.91 11.29 8.54
C GLU A 170 6.79 9.78 8.78
N PRO A 171 7.89 9.05 9.08
CA PRO A 171 7.84 7.64 9.44
C PRO A 171 6.80 7.36 10.54
N GLY A 172 6.07 6.26 10.42
CA GLY A 172 5.00 5.89 11.35
C GLY A 172 3.66 6.59 11.11
N SER A 173 3.60 7.56 10.20
CA SER A 173 2.33 8.11 9.73
C SER A 173 1.61 7.13 8.79
N ALA A 174 0.29 7.18 8.78
CA ALA A 174 -0.55 6.33 7.95
C ALA A 174 -1.59 7.10 7.15
N LEU A 175 -1.83 6.68 5.92
CA LEU A 175 -2.87 7.20 5.04
C LEU A 175 -3.88 6.11 4.74
N PHE A 176 -5.13 6.29 5.17
CA PHE A 176 -6.26 5.44 4.83
C PHE A 176 -6.96 5.98 3.59
N PHE A 177 -7.22 5.13 2.61
CA PHE A 177 -7.87 5.57 1.37
C PHE A 177 -8.72 4.47 0.72
N HIS A 178 -9.80 4.92 0.09
CA HIS A 178 -10.75 4.07 -0.62
C HIS A 178 -10.14 3.55 -1.93
N CYS A 179 -10.51 2.36 -2.37
CA CYS A 179 -9.97 1.72 -3.57
C CYS A 179 -10.22 2.47 -4.88
N ASN A 180 -11.24 3.36 -4.93
CA ASN A 180 -11.51 4.23 -6.07
C ASN A 180 -10.76 5.56 -6.04
N LEU A 181 -9.98 5.86 -4.98
CA LEU A 181 -9.20 7.09 -4.96
C LEU A 181 -8.15 7.07 -6.08
N LEU A 182 -8.18 8.08 -6.95
CA LEU A 182 -7.12 8.29 -7.93
C LEU A 182 -5.85 8.70 -7.22
N HIS A 183 -4.80 7.93 -7.42
CA HIS A 183 -3.49 8.18 -6.82
C HIS A 183 -2.35 7.78 -7.74
N ARG A 184 -1.20 8.38 -7.51
CA ARG A 184 0.06 8.09 -8.17
C ARG A 184 1.24 8.33 -7.24
N SER A 185 2.45 8.03 -7.70
CA SER A 185 3.67 8.52 -7.06
C SER A 185 4.73 8.85 -8.10
N SER A 186 5.37 10.00 -7.96
CA SER A 186 6.47 10.41 -8.84
C SER A 186 7.72 9.54 -8.65
N ALA A 187 8.68 9.65 -9.57
CA ALA A 187 9.98 9.04 -9.38
C ALA A 187 10.71 9.64 -8.17
N ASN A 188 11.67 8.89 -7.63
CA ASN A 188 12.53 9.36 -6.56
C ASN A 188 13.76 10.05 -7.14
N HIS A 189 13.84 11.37 -7.00
CA HIS A 189 14.97 12.19 -7.45
C HIS A 189 15.91 12.59 -6.30
N SER A 190 15.68 12.05 -5.10
CA SER A 190 16.44 12.38 -3.90
C SER A 190 17.48 11.31 -3.55
N PRO A 191 18.44 11.62 -2.66
CA PRO A 191 19.39 10.64 -2.12
C PRO A 191 18.77 9.73 -1.05
N ASN A 192 17.50 9.92 -0.69
CA ASN A 192 16.83 9.19 0.38
C ASN A 192 15.88 8.14 -0.20
N PRO A 193 15.84 6.91 0.32
CA PRO A 193 14.85 5.92 -0.07
C PRO A 193 13.44 6.35 0.37
N ARG A 194 12.43 5.74 -0.23
CA ARG A 194 11.04 5.89 0.20
C ARG A 194 10.34 4.54 0.15
N TRP A 195 10.46 3.80 1.24
CA TRP A 195 9.76 2.53 1.42
C TRP A 195 8.44 2.75 2.16
N SER A 196 7.44 1.98 1.81
CA SER A 196 6.14 2.00 2.48
C SER A 196 5.54 0.60 2.54
N LEU A 197 4.85 0.29 3.65
CA LEU A 197 4.02 -0.89 3.78
C LEU A 197 2.57 -0.49 3.48
N ILE A 198 1.90 -1.23 2.60
CA ILE A 198 0.51 -0.97 2.22
C ILE A 198 -0.32 -2.21 2.53
N CYS A 199 -1.29 -2.07 3.43
CA CYS A 199 -2.21 -3.11 3.85
C CYS A 199 -3.58 -2.86 3.23
N SER A 200 -4.08 -3.82 2.44
CA SER A 200 -5.35 -3.70 1.72
C SER A 200 -6.38 -4.67 2.29
N TYR A 201 -7.60 -4.19 2.47
CA TYR A 201 -8.70 -4.93 3.07
C TYR A 201 -9.92 -4.92 2.16
N ASN A 202 -10.68 -6.01 2.25
CA ASN A 202 -11.97 -6.14 1.60
C ASN A 202 -13.06 -6.35 2.65
N ALA A 203 -14.23 -5.76 2.46
CA ALA A 203 -15.37 -6.01 3.32
C ALA A 203 -15.81 -7.48 3.22
N ALA A 204 -16.15 -8.11 4.35
CA ALA A 204 -16.59 -9.51 4.37
C ALA A 204 -17.83 -9.75 3.48
N ARG A 205 -18.69 -8.72 3.33
CA ARG A 205 -19.86 -8.77 2.44
C ARG A 205 -19.55 -8.61 0.95
N ASN A 206 -18.29 -8.38 0.56
CA ASN A 206 -17.89 -8.23 -0.84
C ASN A 206 -17.22 -9.50 -1.35
N PRO A 207 -17.98 -10.43 -1.94
CA PRO A 207 -17.40 -11.68 -2.43
C PRO A 207 -16.46 -11.41 -3.61
N CYS A 208 -15.26 -11.96 -3.53
CA CYS A 208 -14.38 -12.10 -4.69
C CYS A 208 -14.52 -13.49 -5.30
N GLN A 209 -14.51 -13.58 -6.63
CA GLN A 209 -14.55 -14.88 -7.30
C GLN A 209 -13.23 -15.64 -7.09
N GLU A 210 -13.32 -16.88 -6.62
CA GLU A 210 -12.15 -17.74 -6.34
C GLU A 210 -11.28 -18.06 -7.58
N LYS A 211 -11.77 -17.76 -8.78
CA LYS A 211 -11.15 -18.14 -10.05
C LYS A 211 -9.80 -17.49 -10.36
N LEU A 212 -9.35 -16.53 -9.59
CA LEU A 212 -8.23 -15.66 -9.97
C LEU A 212 -7.07 -15.61 -8.96
N ASN A 213 -6.87 -16.64 -8.14
CA ASN A 213 -5.79 -16.71 -7.14
C ASN A 213 -5.77 -15.55 -6.13
N HIS A 214 -6.90 -14.87 -5.92
CA HIS A 214 -7.04 -13.86 -4.87
C HIS A 214 -7.63 -14.48 -3.60
N PRO A 215 -7.22 -13.98 -2.43
CA PRO A 215 -7.71 -14.54 -1.18
C PRO A 215 -9.23 -14.41 -1.11
N SER A 216 -9.91 -15.55 -1.00
CA SER A 216 -11.29 -15.63 -0.56
C SER A 216 -11.40 -15.10 0.88
N TYR A 217 -12.62 -14.77 1.29
CA TYR A 217 -12.86 -14.38 2.67
C TYR A 217 -12.26 -15.38 3.65
N ARG A 218 -11.42 -14.84 4.54
CA ARG A 218 -10.94 -15.52 5.75
C ARG A 218 -11.07 -14.53 6.89
N ARG A 219 -11.74 -14.95 7.97
CA ARG A 219 -11.85 -14.11 9.15
C ARG A 219 -10.46 -13.66 9.60
N LEU A 220 -10.30 -12.34 9.77
CA LEU A 220 -9.04 -11.77 10.21
C LEU A 220 -8.95 -11.91 11.75
N ASP A 221 -7.94 -12.63 12.19
CA ASP A 221 -7.58 -12.69 13.60
C ASP A 221 -6.82 -11.43 13.99
N LYS A 222 -7.45 -10.56 14.80
CA LYS A 222 -6.84 -9.31 15.25
C LYS A 222 -5.84 -9.59 16.37
N TRP A 223 -4.68 -9.00 16.28
CA TRP A 223 -3.64 -9.11 17.28
C TRP A 223 -3.50 -7.81 18.07
N PRO A 224 -3.31 -7.87 19.42
CA PRO A 224 -3.04 -6.66 20.18
C PRO A 224 -1.86 -5.89 19.60
N ASP A 225 -1.90 -4.55 19.66
CA ASP A 225 -0.84 -3.68 19.12
C ASP A 225 0.55 -4.01 19.66
N ALA A 226 0.64 -4.46 20.92
CA ALA A 226 1.89 -4.90 21.53
C ALA A 226 2.60 -6.05 20.77
N ARG A 227 1.84 -6.84 19.98
CA ARG A 227 2.43 -7.92 19.17
C ARG A 227 3.37 -7.42 18.10
N ILE A 228 3.25 -6.18 17.64
CA ILE A 228 4.18 -5.59 16.66
C ILE A 228 5.60 -5.60 17.23
N LYS A 229 5.78 -5.06 18.44
CA LYS A 229 7.10 -5.04 19.08
C LYS A 229 7.58 -6.43 19.47
N GLU A 230 6.71 -7.26 20.04
CA GLU A 230 7.04 -8.63 20.44
C GLU A 230 7.57 -9.45 19.26
N ILE A 231 6.82 -9.48 18.15
CA ILE A 231 7.19 -10.22 16.94
C ILE A 231 8.42 -9.59 16.29
N GLY A 232 8.45 -8.24 16.20
CA GLY A 232 9.57 -7.51 15.63
C GLY A 232 10.88 -7.81 16.35
N LEU A 233 10.92 -7.77 17.68
CA LEU A 233 12.11 -8.09 18.46
C LEU A 233 12.54 -9.54 18.26
N ARG A 234 11.59 -10.49 18.28
CA ARG A 234 11.86 -11.91 18.02
C ARG A 234 12.44 -12.13 16.63
N GLN A 235 11.83 -11.55 15.59
CA GLN A 235 12.28 -11.69 14.21
C GLN A 235 13.64 -11.05 14.01
N LEU A 236 13.86 -9.84 14.56
CA LEU A 236 15.15 -9.15 14.47
C LEU A 236 16.29 -9.95 15.09
N ALA A 237 16.03 -10.66 16.20
CA ALA A 237 17.03 -11.52 16.85
C ALA A 237 17.47 -12.72 15.99
N THR A 238 16.67 -13.13 15.01
CA THR A 238 17.00 -14.23 14.08
C THR A 238 17.74 -13.75 12.82
N ILE A 239 17.78 -12.44 12.57
CA ILE A 239 18.47 -11.87 11.41
C ILE A 239 19.94 -11.72 11.74
N SER A 240 20.79 -12.51 11.06
CA SER A 240 22.24 -12.29 11.11
C SER A 240 22.56 -11.07 10.26
N PHE A 241 22.95 -9.97 10.89
CA PHE A 241 23.49 -8.81 10.18
C PHE A 241 24.90 -9.18 9.68
N THR A 242 25.00 -9.60 8.42
CA THR A 242 26.29 -9.79 7.71
C THR A 242 26.71 -8.49 7.08
#